data_7cc14d5680cc637cc96a9c9a080293f2
#
_entry.id   7cc14d5680cc637cc96a9c9a080293f2
#
_cell.length_a   1.000
_cell.length_b   1.000
_cell.length_c   1.000
_cell.angle_alpha   90.00
_cell.angle_beta   90.00
_cell.angle_gamma   90.00
#
_symmetry.space_group_name_H-M   'P 1'
#
loop_
_entity.id
_entity.type
_entity.pdbx_description
1 polymer ?
#
loop_
_entity_poly.entity_id
_entity_poly.type
_entity_poly.pdbx_seq_one_letter_code
_entity_poly.pdbx_strand_id
1 'polypeptide(L)'
;MLSIKIEVVMKISYAKYSLELKHQFTISFSTRKFTSIVIIRLEQNGIFGYGEASLPPYLPEDQESVVRFLSKVELHDLKNYDDLIDNLENINKISCADQAAKASIDIALHDLLGKIQNQSCSQIYNLHFAQLPLTSFTIGIDNEDVIKQKVSEAEEFKILKIKLGTDHDKQIINMIRRLTDKPLYVDANQGWDKKEKALEMIEWLSKQNVVLVEQPMPKTNFSDTKWLTANSPLPIIADESFQLFDDLERVKETFSGINVKLMKCTGIREAYRIIMKAKECGLKIMLGCMTETSCGISAAIQLASLADFADLDGNQLIKNDPFATKTVQEGRLITSSRPGLGVDLTNTIDFVEI
;
A
#
# COMPACT_ATOMS: atom_id res chain seq x y z
N MET A 1 -4.68 49.68 14.58
CA MET A 1 -4.36 49.01 13.30
C MET A 1 -4.97 47.61 13.41
N LEU A 2 -6.11 47.39 12.74
CA LEU A 2 -6.67 46.03 12.58
C LEU A 2 -5.77 45.30 11.58
N SER A 3 -5.01 44.33 12.05
CA SER A 3 -4.28 43.42 11.16
C SER A 3 -5.35 42.55 10.48
N ILE A 4 -5.60 42.80 9.22
CA ILE A 4 -6.33 41.87 8.37
C ILE A 4 -5.49 40.59 8.35
N LYS A 5 -5.89 39.56 9.11
CA LYS A 5 -5.41 38.21 8.89
C LYS A 5 -5.92 37.83 7.51
N ILE A 6 -5.06 37.84 6.52
CA ILE A 6 -5.32 37.16 5.26
C ILE A 6 -5.33 35.68 5.66
N GLU A 7 -6.51 35.07 5.76
CA GLU A 7 -6.63 33.61 5.83
C GLU A 7 -6.03 33.09 4.52
N VAL A 8 -4.91 32.43 4.62
CA VAL A 8 -4.29 31.74 3.49
C VAL A 8 -5.10 30.46 3.31
N VAL A 9 -6.00 30.47 2.34
CA VAL A 9 -6.78 29.28 2.01
C VAL A 9 -5.86 28.29 1.30
N MET A 10 -5.71 27.10 1.87
CA MET A 10 -5.00 25.99 1.22
C MET A 10 -5.76 25.61 -0.04
N LYS A 11 -5.07 25.57 -1.18
CA LYS A 11 -5.68 25.21 -2.46
C LYS A 11 -5.58 23.71 -2.68
N ILE A 12 -6.66 23.13 -3.20
CA ILE A 12 -6.74 21.74 -3.60
C ILE A 12 -6.84 21.69 -5.12
N SER A 13 -6.00 20.88 -5.74
CA SER A 13 -6.13 20.54 -7.15
C SER A 13 -5.91 19.04 -7.37
N TYR A 14 -6.50 18.50 -8.42
CA TYR A 14 -6.42 17.07 -8.73
C TYR A 14 -6.15 16.85 -10.21
N ALA A 15 -5.63 15.67 -10.53
CA ALA A 15 -5.53 15.15 -11.88
C ALA A 15 -5.96 13.69 -11.93
N LYS A 16 -6.86 13.36 -12.87
CA LYS A 16 -7.18 11.96 -13.19
C LYS A 16 -6.05 11.40 -14.04
N TYR A 17 -5.52 10.26 -13.64
CA TYR A 17 -4.40 9.65 -14.33
C TYR A 17 -4.64 8.14 -14.49
N SER A 18 -4.03 7.53 -15.52
CA SER A 18 -4.12 6.09 -15.77
C SER A 18 -2.73 5.49 -15.80
N LEU A 19 -2.45 4.62 -14.85
CA LEU A 19 -1.19 3.89 -14.80
C LEU A 19 -1.23 2.73 -15.79
N GLU A 20 -0.24 2.68 -16.69
CA GLU A 20 -0.05 1.57 -17.62
C GLU A 20 0.89 0.53 -16.99
N LEU A 21 0.42 -0.70 -16.89
CA LEU A 21 1.23 -1.81 -16.38
C LEU A 21 2.25 -2.28 -17.41
N LYS A 22 3.46 -2.66 -16.97
CA LYS A 22 4.50 -3.27 -17.82
C LYS A 22 4.02 -4.58 -18.42
N HIS A 23 3.35 -5.40 -17.61
CA HIS A 23 2.70 -6.65 -17.99
C HIS A 23 1.24 -6.62 -17.58
N GLN A 24 0.43 -7.41 -18.27
CA GLN A 24 -0.92 -7.69 -17.79
C GLN A 24 -0.85 -8.28 -16.37
N PHE A 25 -1.67 -7.78 -15.46
CA PHE A 25 -1.68 -8.22 -14.07
C PHE A 25 -2.92 -9.05 -13.79
N THR A 26 -2.70 -10.34 -13.50
CA THR A 26 -3.76 -11.30 -13.22
C THR A 26 -3.63 -11.83 -11.79
N ILE A 27 -4.75 -11.80 -11.07
CA ILE A 27 -4.98 -12.43 -9.79
C ILE A 27 -6.14 -13.43 -9.93
N SER A 28 -6.48 -14.19 -8.90
CA SER A 28 -7.50 -15.25 -8.95
C SER A 28 -8.86 -14.83 -9.53
N PHE A 29 -9.23 -13.54 -9.41
CA PHE A 29 -10.57 -13.05 -9.80
C PHE A 29 -10.54 -11.81 -10.74
N SER A 30 -9.39 -11.32 -11.18
CA SER A 30 -9.29 -10.08 -11.97
C SER A 30 -8.05 -10.07 -12.87
N THR A 31 -8.19 -9.44 -14.03
CA THR A 31 -7.10 -9.19 -14.98
C THR A 31 -7.18 -7.76 -15.50
N ARG A 32 -6.04 -7.03 -15.50
CA ARG A 32 -5.98 -5.63 -15.96
C ARG A 32 -4.66 -5.27 -16.63
N LYS A 33 -4.70 -4.23 -17.47
CA LYS A 33 -3.53 -3.59 -18.10
C LYS A 33 -3.31 -2.16 -17.62
N PHE A 34 -4.32 -1.58 -16.99
CA PHE A 34 -4.31 -0.22 -16.48
C PHE A 34 -4.86 -0.18 -15.06
N THR A 35 -4.46 0.81 -14.30
CA THR A 35 -5.08 1.15 -13.01
C THR A 35 -5.37 2.65 -12.99
N SER A 36 -6.61 3.02 -12.71
CA SER A 36 -7.01 4.41 -12.55
C SER A 36 -6.49 4.95 -11.22
N ILE A 37 -5.97 6.18 -11.23
CA ILE A 37 -5.58 6.91 -10.02
C ILE A 37 -6.08 8.35 -10.09
N VAL A 38 -6.15 9.00 -8.93
CA VAL A 38 -6.29 10.46 -8.84
C VAL A 38 -5.08 10.98 -8.08
N ILE A 39 -4.32 11.89 -8.70
CA ILE A 39 -3.21 12.59 -8.07
C ILE A 39 -3.74 13.88 -7.45
N ILE A 40 -3.40 14.12 -6.19
CA ILE A 40 -3.78 15.33 -5.45
C ILE A 40 -2.56 16.22 -5.32
N ARG A 41 -2.79 17.52 -5.46
CA ARG A 41 -1.82 18.56 -5.15
C ARG A 41 -2.45 19.58 -4.21
N LEU A 42 -1.87 19.73 -3.04
CA LEU A 42 -2.18 20.81 -2.09
C LEU A 42 -1.16 21.93 -2.25
N GLU A 43 -1.60 23.17 -2.12
CA GLU A 43 -0.73 24.34 -2.17
C GLU A 43 -0.99 25.25 -0.98
N GLN A 44 0.06 25.61 -0.26
CA GLN A 44 0.05 26.64 0.77
C GLN A 44 1.31 27.48 0.65
N ASN A 45 1.14 28.80 0.44
CA ASN A 45 2.25 29.77 0.34
C ASN A 45 3.32 29.40 -0.72
N GLY A 46 2.91 28.80 -1.85
CA GLY A 46 3.82 28.35 -2.91
C GLY A 46 4.56 27.05 -2.62
N ILE A 47 4.26 26.38 -1.50
CA ILE A 47 4.75 25.02 -1.19
C ILE A 47 3.69 24.01 -1.61
N PHE A 48 4.13 22.93 -2.27
CA PHE A 48 3.23 21.91 -2.82
C PHE A 48 3.40 20.59 -2.10
N GLY A 49 2.29 20.01 -1.65
CA GLY A 49 2.20 18.62 -1.16
C GLY A 49 1.48 17.73 -2.17
N TYR A 50 1.97 16.52 -2.38
CA TYR A 50 1.40 15.56 -3.32
C TYR A 50 0.87 14.31 -2.59
N GLY A 51 -0.23 13.76 -3.13
CA GLY A 51 -0.80 12.50 -2.71
C GLY A 51 -1.50 11.81 -3.86
N GLU A 52 -1.90 10.56 -3.67
CA GLU A 52 -2.62 9.81 -4.68
C GLU A 52 -3.67 8.89 -4.08
N ALA A 53 -4.75 8.68 -4.83
CA ALA A 53 -5.73 7.61 -4.63
C ALA A 53 -5.53 6.55 -5.73
N SER A 54 -5.10 5.35 -5.38
CA SER A 54 -5.06 4.22 -6.32
C SER A 54 -6.37 3.45 -6.28
N LEU A 55 -6.97 3.22 -7.44
CA LEU A 55 -8.33 2.76 -7.63
C LEU A 55 -8.39 1.49 -8.50
N PRO A 56 -7.82 0.36 -8.04
CA PRO A 56 -7.97 -0.89 -8.76
C PRO A 56 -9.45 -1.32 -8.79
N PRO A 57 -9.90 -2.03 -9.84
CA PRO A 57 -11.33 -2.25 -10.11
C PRO A 57 -12.09 -3.07 -9.07
N TYR A 58 -11.42 -3.65 -8.09
CA TYR A 58 -12.02 -4.37 -6.97
C TYR A 58 -12.28 -3.48 -5.74
N LEU A 59 -11.81 -2.23 -5.74
CA LEU A 59 -12.22 -1.24 -4.74
C LEU A 59 -13.54 -0.60 -5.16
N PRO A 60 -14.35 -0.14 -4.18
CA PRO A 60 -15.64 0.48 -4.47
C PRO A 60 -15.55 1.89 -5.05
N GLU A 61 -14.35 2.51 -4.97
CA GLU A 61 -14.11 3.88 -5.42
C GLU A 61 -13.62 3.93 -6.86
N ASP A 62 -13.98 4.99 -7.57
CA ASP A 62 -13.49 5.36 -8.89
C ASP A 62 -13.03 6.83 -8.91
N GLN A 63 -12.48 7.29 -10.04
CA GLN A 63 -11.99 8.66 -10.17
C GLN A 63 -13.10 9.71 -9.93
N GLU A 64 -14.34 9.41 -10.33
CA GLU A 64 -15.47 10.33 -10.15
C GLU A 64 -15.90 10.41 -8.68
N SER A 65 -15.89 9.30 -7.95
CA SER A 65 -16.21 9.27 -6.52
C SER A 65 -15.16 10.03 -5.71
N VAL A 66 -13.87 9.86 -6.05
CA VAL A 66 -12.78 10.62 -5.42
C VAL A 66 -12.97 12.12 -5.66
N VAL A 67 -13.22 12.55 -6.90
CA VAL A 67 -13.45 13.98 -7.20
C VAL A 67 -14.69 14.53 -6.47
N ARG A 68 -15.79 13.75 -6.41
CA ARG A 68 -16.97 14.15 -5.62
C ARG A 68 -16.68 14.24 -4.11
N PHE A 69 -15.78 13.43 -3.60
CA PHE A 69 -15.33 13.54 -2.21
C PHE A 69 -14.52 14.81 -2.01
N LEU A 70 -13.52 15.04 -2.86
CA LEU A 70 -12.64 16.21 -2.81
C LEU A 70 -13.41 17.53 -2.84
N SER A 71 -14.50 17.63 -3.63
CA SER A 71 -15.32 18.84 -3.71
C SER A 71 -16.08 19.20 -2.41
N LYS A 72 -16.03 18.35 -1.40
CA LYS A 72 -16.60 18.58 -0.06
C LYS A 72 -15.54 18.87 1.00
N VAL A 73 -14.27 18.83 0.61
CA VAL A 73 -13.16 18.99 1.53
C VAL A 73 -12.85 20.46 1.72
N GLU A 74 -12.82 20.88 2.98
CA GLU A 74 -12.33 22.19 3.39
C GLU A 74 -11.08 21.99 4.24
N LEU A 75 -9.98 22.65 3.88
CA LEU A 75 -8.71 22.56 4.57
C LEU A 75 -8.34 23.87 5.22
N HIS A 76 -7.81 23.79 6.42
CA HIS A 76 -7.28 24.91 7.18
C HIS A 76 -5.76 24.95 7.08
N ASP A 77 -5.18 26.12 7.36
CA ASP A 77 -3.73 26.35 7.39
C ASP A 77 -2.98 25.23 8.13
N LEU A 78 -1.90 24.78 7.54
CA LEU A 78 -1.04 23.72 8.06
C LEU A 78 0.29 24.32 8.52
N LYS A 79 0.60 24.21 9.81
CA LYS A 79 1.85 24.73 10.43
C LYS A 79 2.56 23.68 11.26
N ASN A 80 1.80 22.80 11.89
CA ASN A 80 2.28 21.80 12.85
C ASN A 80 1.44 20.53 12.80
N TYR A 81 1.79 19.58 13.65
CA TYR A 81 1.12 18.27 13.70
C TYR A 81 -0.34 18.37 14.20
N ASP A 82 -0.66 19.31 15.08
CA ASP A 82 -2.04 19.46 15.57
C ASP A 82 -2.95 19.96 14.44
N ASP A 83 -2.49 20.91 13.62
CA ASP A 83 -3.23 21.37 12.42
C ASP A 83 -3.45 20.22 11.42
N LEU A 84 -2.47 19.33 11.27
CA LEU A 84 -2.61 18.11 10.45
C LEU A 84 -3.73 17.23 10.99
N ILE A 85 -3.75 16.96 12.30
CA ILE A 85 -4.75 16.13 12.93
C ILE A 85 -6.15 16.74 12.78
N ASP A 86 -6.30 18.03 13.01
CA ASP A 86 -7.58 18.74 12.90
C ASP A 86 -8.14 18.64 11.47
N ASN A 87 -7.29 18.85 10.45
CA ASN A 87 -7.68 18.65 9.04
C ASN A 87 -8.15 17.23 8.78
N LEU A 88 -7.39 16.21 9.22
CA LEU A 88 -7.73 14.79 9.00
C LEU A 88 -9.00 14.37 9.74
N GLU A 89 -9.25 14.90 10.95
CA GLU A 89 -10.49 14.65 11.69
C GLU A 89 -11.71 15.25 10.99
N ASN A 90 -11.58 16.44 10.41
CA ASN A 90 -12.64 17.05 9.61
C ASN A 90 -12.93 16.26 8.33
N ILE A 91 -11.91 15.81 7.63
CA ILE A 91 -12.02 14.95 6.45
C ILE A 91 -12.76 13.64 6.80
N ASN A 92 -12.45 13.03 7.94
CA ASN A 92 -13.09 11.80 8.38
C ASN A 92 -14.59 11.95 8.68
N LYS A 93 -15.05 13.15 9.05
CA LYS A 93 -16.47 13.43 9.29
C LYS A 93 -17.30 13.50 8.00
N ILE A 94 -16.68 13.71 6.83
CA ILE A 94 -17.38 13.84 5.54
C ILE A 94 -18.08 12.54 5.17
N SER A 95 -17.45 11.39 5.41
CA SER A 95 -17.95 10.07 5.04
C SER A 95 -17.33 8.98 5.91
N CYS A 96 -18.03 7.87 6.14
CA CYS A 96 -17.46 6.65 6.73
C CYS A 96 -16.80 5.73 5.69
N ALA A 97 -16.96 6.03 4.40
CA ALA A 97 -16.35 5.37 3.25
C ALA A 97 -15.22 6.25 2.64
N ASP A 98 -14.94 6.07 1.36
CA ASP A 98 -14.00 6.89 0.57
C ASP A 98 -12.55 6.81 1.11
N GLN A 99 -12.07 5.59 1.41
CA GLN A 99 -10.77 5.36 2.04
C GLN A 99 -9.61 5.82 1.16
N ALA A 100 -9.63 5.53 -0.15
CA ALA A 100 -8.57 5.94 -1.07
C ALA A 100 -8.56 7.47 -1.28
N ALA A 101 -9.75 8.10 -1.35
CA ALA A 101 -9.85 9.55 -1.41
C ALA A 101 -9.26 10.22 -0.16
N LYS A 102 -9.58 9.71 1.03
CA LYS A 102 -9.00 10.20 2.30
C LYS A 102 -7.49 9.99 2.35
N ALA A 103 -7.02 8.79 1.93
CA ALA A 103 -5.60 8.48 1.88
C ALA A 103 -4.83 9.47 0.99
N SER A 104 -5.40 9.86 -0.15
CA SER A 104 -4.77 10.83 -1.04
C SER A 104 -4.55 12.19 -0.39
N ILE A 105 -5.51 12.66 0.41
CA ILE A 105 -5.40 13.95 1.12
C ILE A 105 -4.45 13.82 2.31
N ASP A 106 -4.55 12.73 3.09
CA ASP A 106 -3.65 12.44 4.20
C ASP A 106 -2.18 12.44 3.73
N ILE A 107 -1.88 11.73 2.64
CA ILE A 107 -0.55 11.69 2.04
C ILE A 107 -0.07 13.08 1.62
N ALA A 108 -0.94 13.86 0.95
CA ALA A 108 -0.60 15.19 0.49
C ALA A 108 -0.38 16.19 1.65
N LEU A 109 -1.17 16.08 2.72
CA LEU A 109 -0.99 16.90 3.93
C LEU A 109 0.32 16.56 4.65
N HIS A 110 0.69 15.28 4.75
CA HIS A 110 1.96 14.87 5.32
C HIS A 110 3.15 15.36 4.50
N ASP A 111 3.07 15.26 3.16
CA ASP A 111 4.11 15.77 2.26
C ASP A 111 4.25 17.30 2.41
N LEU A 112 3.13 18.02 2.45
CA LEU A 112 3.10 19.47 2.62
C LEU A 112 3.67 19.87 3.99
N LEU A 113 3.24 19.25 5.08
CA LEU A 113 3.72 19.55 6.44
C LEU A 113 5.23 19.29 6.54
N GLY A 114 5.70 18.15 6.03
CA GLY A 114 7.11 17.83 6.03
C GLY A 114 7.94 18.90 5.29
N LYS A 115 7.46 19.39 4.16
CA LYS A 115 8.10 20.48 3.39
C LYS A 115 8.06 21.82 4.12
N ILE A 116 6.94 22.17 4.75
CA ILE A 116 6.82 23.40 5.57
C ILE A 116 7.81 23.36 6.73
N GLN A 117 7.95 22.22 7.39
CA GLN A 117 8.82 22.05 8.56
C GLN A 117 10.25 21.61 8.20
N ASN A 118 10.58 21.47 6.91
CA ASN A 118 11.87 21.02 6.41
C ASN A 118 12.33 19.69 7.02
N GLN A 119 11.42 18.72 7.14
CA GLN A 119 11.68 17.38 7.66
C GLN A 119 10.96 16.31 6.82
N SER A 120 11.42 15.05 6.88
CA SER A 120 10.72 13.94 6.22
C SER A 120 9.43 13.56 6.98
N CYS A 121 8.48 12.91 6.29
CA CYS A 121 7.24 12.46 6.94
C CYS A 121 7.51 11.46 8.08
N SER A 122 8.54 10.61 8.00
CA SER A 122 8.92 9.72 9.09
C SER A 122 9.38 10.44 10.34
N GLN A 123 10.06 11.59 10.19
CA GLN A 123 10.49 12.42 11.33
C GLN A 123 9.32 13.04 12.07
N ILE A 124 8.17 13.28 11.42
CA ILE A 124 6.93 13.72 12.07
C ILE A 124 6.51 12.71 13.16
N TYR A 125 6.77 11.41 12.93
CA TYR A 125 6.46 10.31 13.86
C TYR A 125 7.68 9.87 14.69
N ASN A 126 8.78 10.61 14.68
CA ASN A 126 10.05 10.25 15.36
C ASN A 126 10.58 8.86 14.93
N LEU A 127 10.35 8.46 13.68
CA LEU A 127 10.82 7.19 13.14
C LEU A 127 12.22 7.35 12.55
N HIS A 128 13.06 6.33 12.79
CA HIS A 128 14.43 6.25 12.28
C HIS A 128 14.62 5.02 11.41
N PHE A 129 15.31 5.18 10.30
CA PHE A 129 15.56 4.13 9.31
C PHE A 129 16.85 3.35 9.59
N ALA A 130 17.00 2.79 10.79
CA ALA A 130 18.20 2.00 11.10
C ALA A 130 18.23 0.67 10.32
N GLN A 131 17.08 0.03 10.14
CA GLN A 131 16.92 -1.19 9.37
C GLN A 131 15.52 -1.24 8.75
N LEU A 132 15.45 -1.47 7.44
CA LEU A 132 14.20 -1.61 6.70
C LEU A 132 14.04 -3.04 6.20
N PRO A 133 12.82 -3.57 6.10
CA PRO A 133 12.58 -4.85 5.46
C PRO A 133 12.94 -4.78 3.97
N LEU A 134 13.30 -5.94 3.42
CA LEU A 134 13.38 -6.11 1.97
C LEU A 134 11.96 -6.11 1.41
N THR A 135 11.76 -5.47 0.25
CA THR A 135 10.49 -5.56 -0.46
C THR A 135 10.48 -6.73 -1.43
N SER A 136 9.31 -7.33 -1.61
CA SER A 136 9.09 -8.34 -2.65
C SER A 136 8.89 -7.70 -4.03
N PHE A 137 9.01 -8.52 -5.08
CA PHE A 137 8.54 -8.21 -6.43
C PHE A 137 7.40 -9.18 -6.79
N THR A 138 6.28 -8.63 -7.26
CA THR A 138 5.05 -9.39 -7.48
C THR A 138 5.02 -10.04 -8.87
N ILE A 139 4.80 -11.35 -8.88
CA ILE A 139 4.56 -12.15 -10.07
C ILE A 139 3.09 -12.60 -10.04
N GLY A 140 2.28 -12.03 -10.92
CA GLY A 140 0.89 -12.43 -11.14
C GLY A 140 0.77 -13.80 -11.83
N ILE A 141 -0.44 -14.34 -11.85
CA ILE A 141 -0.76 -15.58 -12.57
C ILE A 141 -0.64 -15.32 -14.07
N ASP A 142 0.18 -16.14 -14.76
CA ASP A 142 0.44 -15.98 -16.19
C ASP A 142 0.94 -17.30 -16.81
N ASN A 143 1.17 -17.32 -18.13
CA ASN A 143 1.82 -18.41 -18.81
C ASN A 143 3.33 -18.49 -18.48
N GLU A 144 3.95 -19.61 -18.79
CA GLU A 144 5.35 -19.90 -18.43
C GLU A 144 6.34 -18.87 -18.96
N ASP A 145 6.18 -18.39 -20.20
CA ASP A 145 7.15 -17.47 -20.80
C ASP A 145 7.09 -16.09 -20.14
N VAL A 146 5.89 -15.60 -19.79
CA VAL A 146 5.72 -14.35 -19.07
C VAL A 146 6.24 -14.46 -17.62
N ILE A 147 6.03 -15.61 -16.96
CA ILE A 147 6.58 -15.84 -15.62
C ILE A 147 8.12 -15.85 -15.69
N LYS A 148 8.74 -16.52 -16.67
CA LYS A 148 10.20 -16.49 -16.84
C LYS A 148 10.72 -15.06 -17.04
N GLN A 149 10.04 -14.27 -17.87
CA GLN A 149 10.40 -12.88 -18.10
C GLN A 149 10.32 -12.06 -16.80
N LYS A 150 9.21 -12.16 -16.06
CA LYS A 150 9.04 -11.45 -14.79
C LYS A 150 10.07 -11.85 -13.72
N VAL A 151 10.42 -13.13 -13.65
CA VAL A 151 11.50 -13.61 -12.73
C VAL A 151 12.84 -13.01 -13.12
N SER A 152 13.14 -12.88 -14.43
CA SER A 152 14.36 -12.23 -14.92
C SER A 152 14.36 -10.72 -14.61
N GLU A 153 13.23 -10.02 -14.81
CA GLU A 153 13.09 -8.61 -14.48
C GLU A 153 13.24 -8.33 -12.95
N ALA A 154 12.93 -9.35 -12.14
CA ALA A 154 13.06 -9.30 -10.68
C ALA A 154 14.46 -9.70 -10.17
N GLU A 155 15.50 -9.70 -11.01
CA GLU A 155 16.85 -10.16 -10.63
C GLU A 155 17.41 -9.41 -9.41
N GLU A 156 17.22 -8.10 -9.35
CA GLU A 156 17.66 -7.27 -8.24
C GLU A 156 16.90 -7.50 -6.91
N PHE A 157 15.68 -8.05 -6.97
CA PHE A 157 14.88 -8.31 -5.78
C PHE A 157 15.32 -9.58 -5.09
N LYS A 158 15.31 -9.57 -3.76
CA LYS A 158 15.72 -10.72 -2.93
C LYS A 158 14.56 -11.61 -2.53
N ILE A 159 13.34 -11.15 -2.69
CA ILE A 159 12.09 -11.83 -2.35
C ILE A 159 11.13 -11.67 -3.53
N LEU A 160 10.40 -12.72 -3.87
CA LEU A 160 9.31 -12.66 -4.85
C LEU A 160 7.97 -12.89 -4.16
N LYS A 161 6.94 -12.15 -4.56
CA LYS A 161 5.55 -12.41 -4.16
C LYS A 161 4.82 -13.11 -5.30
N ILE A 162 4.24 -14.26 -5.02
CA ILE A 162 3.60 -15.10 -6.03
C ILE A 162 2.10 -15.13 -5.78
N LYS A 163 1.32 -14.74 -6.78
CA LYS A 163 -0.13 -14.85 -6.76
C LYS A 163 -0.55 -16.29 -7.07
N LEU A 164 -1.35 -16.85 -6.17
CA LEU A 164 -1.91 -18.20 -6.22
C LEU A 164 -3.44 -18.14 -6.07
N GLY A 165 -4.06 -19.24 -5.64
CA GLY A 165 -5.51 -19.36 -5.45
C GLY A 165 -6.24 -19.98 -6.63
N THR A 166 -5.55 -20.85 -7.37
CA THR A 166 -6.08 -21.62 -8.51
C THR A 166 -5.78 -23.10 -8.38
N ASP A 167 -6.35 -23.94 -9.24
CA ASP A 167 -6.05 -25.38 -9.30
C ASP A 167 -4.62 -25.69 -9.77
N HIS A 168 -3.88 -24.67 -10.23
CA HIS A 168 -2.52 -24.80 -10.80
C HIS A 168 -1.41 -24.32 -9.86
N ASP A 169 -1.70 -24.03 -8.61
CA ASP A 169 -0.78 -23.40 -7.66
C ASP A 169 0.56 -24.14 -7.51
N LYS A 170 0.51 -25.50 -7.37
CA LYS A 170 1.75 -26.31 -7.29
C LYS A 170 2.57 -26.24 -8.58
N GLN A 171 1.92 -26.16 -9.74
CA GLN A 171 2.60 -26.05 -11.03
C GLN A 171 3.32 -24.70 -11.16
N ILE A 172 2.67 -23.61 -10.73
CA ILE A 172 3.25 -22.26 -10.72
C ILE A 172 4.50 -22.23 -9.80
N ILE A 173 4.40 -22.74 -8.58
CA ILE A 173 5.54 -22.75 -7.65
C ILE A 173 6.67 -23.64 -8.19
N ASN A 174 6.38 -24.83 -8.71
CA ASN A 174 7.40 -25.70 -9.29
C ASN A 174 8.11 -25.05 -10.49
N MET A 175 7.37 -24.27 -11.30
CA MET A 175 7.93 -23.50 -12.40
C MET A 175 8.89 -22.43 -11.87
N ILE A 176 8.49 -21.67 -10.88
CA ILE A 176 9.33 -20.62 -10.26
C ILE A 176 10.56 -21.24 -9.61
N ARG A 177 10.44 -22.38 -8.93
CA ARG A 177 11.58 -23.08 -8.31
C ARG A 177 12.61 -23.60 -9.31
N ARG A 178 12.24 -23.88 -10.56
CA ARG A 178 13.21 -24.16 -11.63
C ARG A 178 14.01 -22.92 -12.06
N LEU A 179 13.54 -21.72 -11.73
CA LEU A 179 14.14 -20.44 -12.14
C LEU A 179 14.93 -19.77 -11.03
N THR A 180 14.55 -19.97 -9.76
CA THR A 180 15.16 -19.27 -8.63
C THR A 180 14.91 -19.97 -7.29
N ASP A 181 15.89 -19.82 -6.37
CA ASP A 181 15.79 -20.26 -4.96
C ASP A 181 15.43 -19.11 -4.00
N LYS A 182 15.11 -17.92 -4.51
CA LYS A 182 14.75 -16.77 -3.66
C LYS A 182 13.58 -17.11 -2.73
N PRO A 183 13.56 -16.57 -1.49
CA PRO A 183 12.39 -16.65 -0.60
C PRO A 183 11.12 -16.13 -1.31
N LEU A 184 9.99 -16.77 -1.03
CA LEU A 184 8.69 -16.38 -1.60
C LEU A 184 7.73 -15.91 -0.51
N TYR A 185 6.99 -14.86 -0.81
CA TYR A 185 5.68 -14.57 -0.23
C TYR A 185 4.62 -15.18 -1.15
N VAL A 186 3.62 -15.79 -0.60
CA VAL A 186 2.49 -16.35 -1.35
C VAL A 186 1.23 -15.58 -0.98
N ASP A 187 0.51 -15.12 -1.99
CA ASP A 187 -0.79 -14.48 -1.83
C ASP A 187 -1.84 -15.28 -2.59
N ALA A 188 -2.71 -15.96 -1.86
CA ALA A 188 -3.75 -16.79 -2.43
C ALA A 188 -5.03 -16.01 -2.79
N ASN A 189 -5.12 -14.73 -2.44
CA ASN A 189 -6.26 -13.84 -2.73
C ASN A 189 -7.60 -14.53 -2.50
N GLN A 190 -7.79 -15.16 -1.31
CA GLN A 190 -9.01 -15.86 -0.89
C GLN A 190 -9.32 -17.14 -1.70
N GLY A 191 -8.37 -17.70 -2.46
CA GLY A 191 -8.62 -18.76 -3.45
C GLY A 191 -8.79 -20.16 -2.85
N TRP A 192 -8.53 -20.39 -1.56
CA TRP A 192 -8.66 -21.70 -0.93
C TRP A 192 -9.88 -21.78 -0.01
N ASP A 193 -10.86 -22.61 -0.37
CA ASP A 193 -12.17 -22.68 0.27
C ASP A 193 -12.28 -23.70 1.42
N LYS A 194 -11.34 -24.69 1.49
CA LYS A 194 -11.31 -25.77 2.48
C LYS A 194 -10.05 -25.71 3.33
N LYS A 195 -10.20 -25.55 4.62
CA LYS A 195 -9.08 -25.37 5.56
C LYS A 195 -8.09 -26.55 5.58
N GLU A 196 -8.58 -27.79 5.42
CA GLU A 196 -7.73 -28.97 5.38
C GLU A 196 -6.84 -28.97 4.13
N LYS A 197 -7.41 -28.65 2.96
CA LYS A 197 -6.64 -28.53 1.71
C LYS A 197 -5.69 -27.32 1.75
N ALA A 198 -6.13 -26.22 2.35
CA ALA A 198 -5.28 -25.04 2.56
C ALA A 198 -4.07 -25.41 3.45
N LEU A 199 -4.28 -26.18 4.52
CA LEU A 199 -3.19 -26.63 5.38
C LEU A 199 -2.21 -27.54 4.63
N GLU A 200 -2.71 -28.55 3.89
CA GLU A 200 -1.88 -29.43 3.06
C GLU A 200 -1.03 -28.63 2.04
N MET A 201 -1.62 -27.59 1.45
CA MET A 201 -0.91 -26.68 0.53
C MET A 201 0.18 -25.90 1.27
N ILE A 202 -0.13 -25.33 2.44
CA ILE A 202 0.81 -24.53 3.24
C ILE A 202 1.97 -25.40 3.75
N GLU A 203 1.70 -26.63 4.19
CA GLU A 203 2.73 -27.60 4.58
C GLU A 203 3.66 -27.96 3.40
N TRP A 204 3.11 -28.07 2.20
CA TRP A 204 3.92 -28.27 1.01
C TRP A 204 4.74 -27.00 0.67
N LEU A 205 4.13 -25.82 0.73
CA LEU A 205 4.78 -24.52 0.49
C LEU A 205 5.91 -24.24 1.47
N SER A 206 5.79 -24.66 2.73
CA SER A 206 6.85 -24.49 3.74
C SER A 206 8.15 -25.20 3.36
N LYS A 207 8.08 -26.24 2.53
CA LYS A 207 9.23 -26.96 1.95
C LYS A 207 9.76 -26.33 0.67
N GLN A 208 9.10 -25.26 0.19
CA GLN A 208 9.43 -24.54 -1.04
C GLN A 208 10.03 -23.16 -0.75
N ASN A 209 10.71 -22.96 0.38
CA ASN A 209 11.28 -21.68 0.79
C ASN A 209 10.24 -20.51 0.76
N VAL A 210 9.00 -20.82 1.15
CA VAL A 210 7.94 -19.81 1.35
C VAL A 210 8.04 -19.29 2.78
N VAL A 211 7.94 -17.97 2.95
CA VAL A 211 8.13 -17.27 4.24
C VAL A 211 6.80 -16.99 4.92
N LEU A 212 5.77 -16.69 4.15
CA LEU A 212 4.43 -16.37 4.64
C LEU A 212 3.36 -16.70 3.58
N VAL A 213 2.11 -16.80 4.05
CA VAL A 213 0.94 -16.90 3.18
C VAL A 213 -0.03 -15.78 3.52
N GLU A 214 -0.41 -15.01 2.49
CA GLU A 214 -1.36 -13.91 2.59
C GLU A 214 -2.74 -14.37 2.12
N GLN A 215 -3.76 -14.02 2.88
CA GLN A 215 -5.19 -14.22 2.66
C GLN A 215 -5.55 -15.57 1.98
N PRO A 216 -5.28 -16.72 2.63
CA PRO A 216 -5.54 -18.02 2.02
C PRO A 216 -7.03 -18.30 1.80
N MET A 217 -7.87 -17.88 2.75
CA MET A 217 -9.30 -18.20 2.80
C MET A 217 -10.17 -16.97 2.54
N PRO A 218 -11.46 -17.17 2.17
CA PRO A 218 -12.42 -16.06 2.01
C PRO A 218 -12.43 -15.13 3.22
N LYS A 219 -12.47 -13.84 2.97
CA LYS A 219 -12.34 -12.77 3.98
C LYS A 219 -13.37 -12.83 5.13
N THR A 220 -14.48 -13.52 4.91
CA THR A 220 -15.55 -13.68 5.91
C THR A 220 -15.42 -14.97 6.72
N ASN A 221 -14.53 -15.89 6.33
CA ASN A 221 -14.38 -17.19 6.98
C ASN A 221 -13.35 -17.16 8.12
N PHE A 222 -13.66 -16.42 9.18
CA PHE A 222 -12.77 -16.27 10.34
C PHE A 222 -12.57 -17.59 11.13
N SER A 223 -13.60 -18.43 11.23
CA SER A 223 -13.54 -19.68 12.00
C SER A 223 -12.49 -20.64 11.43
N ASP A 224 -12.56 -20.93 10.13
CA ASP A 224 -11.63 -21.83 9.50
C ASP A 224 -10.24 -21.23 9.36
N THR A 225 -10.16 -19.90 9.14
CA THR A 225 -8.87 -19.19 9.12
C THR A 225 -8.18 -19.24 10.48
N LYS A 226 -8.90 -19.07 11.59
CA LYS A 226 -8.36 -19.21 12.96
C LYS A 226 -7.78 -20.61 13.19
N TRP A 227 -8.52 -21.63 12.79
CA TRP A 227 -8.03 -23.02 12.85
C TRP A 227 -6.80 -23.22 11.97
N LEU A 228 -6.83 -22.70 10.74
CA LEU A 228 -5.72 -22.80 9.79
C LEU A 228 -4.46 -22.14 10.34
N THR A 229 -4.57 -20.93 10.88
CA THR A 229 -3.45 -20.18 11.47
C THR A 229 -2.83 -20.91 12.65
N ALA A 230 -3.66 -21.54 13.50
CA ALA A 230 -3.19 -22.28 14.66
C ALA A 230 -2.43 -23.57 14.29
N ASN A 231 -2.66 -24.15 13.11
CA ASN A 231 -2.02 -25.36 12.62
C ASN A 231 -0.95 -25.12 11.54
N SER A 232 -0.87 -23.89 11.03
CA SER A 232 0.04 -23.55 9.92
C SER A 232 1.50 -23.47 10.36
N PRO A 233 2.44 -24.09 9.62
CA PRO A 233 3.87 -23.92 9.84
C PRO A 233 4.40 -22.55 9.38
N LEU A 234 3.60 -21.77 8.64
CA LEU A 234 3.95 -20.44 8.11
C LEU A 234 3.03 -19.37 8.69
N PRO A 235 3.51 -18.12 8.87
CA PRO A 235 2.64 -17.01 9.24
C PRO A 235 1.54 -16.78 8.21
N ILE A 236 0.30 -16.59 8.68
CA ILE A 236 -0.86 -16.24 7.87
C ILE A 236 -1.15 -14.75 8.05
N ILE A 237 -1.13 -14.00 6.96
CA ILE A 237 -1.29 -12.54 6.93
C ILE A 237 -2.67 -12.16 6.37
N ALA A 238 -3.39 -11.30 7.07
CA ALA A 238 -4.68 -10.77 6.61
C ALA A 238 -4.47 -9.63 5.61
N ASP A 239 -5.13 -9.68 4.45
CA ASP A 239 -5.23 -8.57 3.49
C ASP A 239 -6.70 -8.13 3.34
N GLU A 240 -7.54 -8.89 2.64
CA GLU A 240 -8.94 -8.52 2.42
C GLU A 240 -9.80 -8.63 3.70
N SER A 241 -9.36 -9.43 4.68
CA SER A 241 -10.02 -9.55 5.99
C SER A 241 -9.72 -8.39 6.93
N PHE A 242 -8.77 -7.52 6.57
CA PHE A 242 -8.31 -6.38 7.35
C PHE A 242 -8.26 -5.11 6.49
N GLN A 243 -8.95 -4.06 6.89
CA GLN A 243 -8.95 -2.78 6.18
C GLN A 243 -8.81 -1.59 7.13
N LEU A 244 -9.57 -1.57 8.23
CA LEU A 244 -9.69 -0.45 9.15
C LEU A 244 -9.27 -0.84 10.58
N PHE A 245 -9.08 0.17 11.41
CA PHE A 245 -8.67 -0.02 12.81
C PHE A 245 -9.59 -0.97 13.58
N ASP A 246 -10.90 -0.89 13.37
CA ASP A 246 -11.90 -1.71 14.07
C ASP A 246 -11.81 -3.21 13.72
N ASP A 247 -11.20 -3.55 12.59
CA ASP A 247 -10.97 -4.95 12.21
C ASP A 247 -9.92 -5.63 13.10
N LEU A 248 -9.06 -4.86 13.79
CA LEU A 248 -7.98 -5.40 14.63
C LEU A 248 -8.47 -6.38 15.69
N GLU A 249 -9.59 -6.09 16.33
CA GLU A 249 -10.15 -6.94 17.40
C GLU A 249 -10.44 -8.36 16.91
N ARG A 250 -10.93 -8.48 15.69
CA ARG A 250 -11.26 -9.77 15.07
C ARG A 250 -10.03 -10.46 14.46
N VAL A 251 -9.14 -9.67 13.85
CA VAL A 251 -7.96 -10.18 13.14
C VAL A 251 -6.89 -10.68 14.10
N LYS A 252 -6.69 -10.02 15.26
CA LYS A 252 -5.68 -10.42 16.26
C LYS A 252 -5.84 -11.84 16.79
N GLU A 253 -7.06 -12.38 16.79
CA GLU A 253 -7.35 -13.75 17.22
C GLU A 253 -7.32 -14.77 16.09
N THR A 254 -7.22 -14.30 14.85
CA THR A 254 -7.43 -15.14 13.66
C THR A 254 -6.17 -15.28 12.82
N PHE A 255 -5.35 -14.25 12.71
CA PHE A 255 -4.20 -14.20 11.82
C PHE A 255 -2.89 -14.02 12.60
N SER A 256 -1.77 -14.39 11.98
CA SER A 256 -0.43 -14.13 12.54
C SER A 256 0.02 -12.67 12.36
N GLY A 257 -0.60 -11.96 11.43
CA GLY A 257 -0.26 -10.57 11.09
C GLY A 257 -1.25 -9.94 10.12
N ILE A 258 -1.00 -8.70 9.78
CA ILE A 258 -1.84 -7.87 8.91
C ILE A 258 -1.03 -7.25 7.78
N ASN A 259 -1.65 -7.08 6.61
CA ASN A 259 -1.12 -6.29 5.51
C ASN A 259 -1.77 -4.89 5.52
N VAL A 260 -1.00 -3.89 5.95
CA VAL A 260 -1.42 -2.49 6.01
C VAL A 260 -1.15 -1.84 4.66
N LYS A 261 -2.20 -1.34 4.01
CA LYS A 261 -2.13 -0.59 2.75
C LYS A 261 -2.76 0.78 2.95
N LEU A 262 -2.06 1.86 2.62
CA LEU A 262 -2.53 3.22 2.86
C LEU A 262 -3.89 3.49 2.22
N MET A 263 -4.12 2.94 1.03
CA MET A 263 -5.39 3.08 0.29
C MET A 263 -6.58 2.41 0.97
N LYS A 264 -6.35 1.42 1.85
CA LYS A 264 -7.42 0.77 2.63
C LYS A 264 -7.72 1.51 3.93
N CYS A 265 -6.67 2.02 4.58
CA CYS A 265 -6.76 2.56 5.95
C CYS A 265 -6.70 4.09 6.03
N THR A 266 -7.06 4.79 4.97
CA THR A 266 -7.18 6.26 4.93
C THR A 266 -5.86 7.05 5.03
N GLY A 267 -4.70 6.43 4.83
CA GLY A 267 -3.41 7.13 4.72
C GLY A 267 -2.40 6.83 5.82
N ILE A 268 -1.39 7.71 5.94
CA ILE A 268 -0.21 7.52 6.79
C ILE A 268 -0.58 7.54 8.29
N ARG A 269 -1.41 8.52 8.72
CA ARG A 269 -1.77 8.68 10.13
C ARG A 269 -2.48 7.44 10.68
N GLU A 270 -3.48 6.96 9.96
CA GLU A 270 -4.24 5.80 10.42
C GLU A 270 -3.43 4.52 10.31
N ALA A 271 -2.60 4.36 9.26
CA ALA A 271 -1.66 3.27 9.15
C ALA A 271 -0.70 3.23 10.36
N TYR A 272 -0.15 4.38 10.77
CA TYR A 272 0.70 4.45 11.96
C TYR A 272 -0.04 3.98 13.23
N ARG A 273 -1.26 4.47 13.47
CA ARG A 273 -2.09 4.07 14.63
C ARG A 273 -2.38 2.57 14.63
N ILE A 274 -2.76 2.03 13.47
CA ILE A 274 -3.02 0.60 13.26
C ILE A 274 -1.77 -0.21 13.57
N ILE A 275 -0.62 0.14 13.01
CA ILE A 275 0.64 -0.58 13.20
C ILE A 275 1.02 -0.61 14.68
N MET A 276 0.96 0.53 15.36
CA MET A 276 1.30 0.59 16.79
C MET A 276 0.38 -0.32 17.61
N LYS A 277 -0.94 -0.28 17.35
CA LYS A 277 -1.90 -1.13 18.07
C LYS A 277 -1.74 -2.61 17.74
N ALA A 278 -1.51 -2.95 16.48
CA ALA A 278 -1.28 -4.33 16.05
C ALA A 278 -0.03 -4.94 16.70
N LYS A 279 1.05 -4.17 16.83
CA LYS A 279 2.29 -4.58 17.54
C LYS A 279 2.03 -4.84 19.03
N GLU A 280 1.23 -4.00 19.70
CA GLU A 280 0.79 -4.26 21.10
C GLU A 280 0.02 -5.58 21.22
N CYS A 281 -0.71 -5.97 20.16
CA CYS A 281 -1.43 -7.25 20.09
C CYS A 281 -0.54 -8.43 19.67
N GLY A 282 0.75 -8.23 19.42
CA GLY A 282 1.69 -9.28 18.99
C GLY A 282 1.56 -9.69 17.53
N LEU A 283 0.83 -8.93 16.69
CA LEU A 283 0.68 -9.19 15.28
C LEU A 283 1.95 -8.77 14.49
N LYS A 284 2.30 -9.57 13.49
CA LYS A 284 3.29 -9.20 12.48
C LYS A 284 2.72 -8.14 11.54
N ILE A 285 3.57 -7.24 11.10
CA ILE A 285 3.21 -6.13 10.23
C ILE A 285 3.82 -6.36 8.84
N MET A 286 2.97 -6.43 7.84
CA MET A 286 3.34 -6.30 6.44
C MET A 286 2.88 -4.93 5.95
N LEU A 287 3.75 -4.18 5.29
CA LEU A 287 3.35 -3.02 4.50
C LEU A 287 3.19 -3.43 3.06
N GLY A 288 1.98 -3.27 2.53
CA GLY A 288 1.68 -3.52 1.13
C GLY A 288 1.20 -2.27 0.40
N CYS A 289 0.97 -2.44 -0.89
CA CYS A 289 0.45 -1.39 -1.75
C CYS A 289 -0.62 -1.93 -2.71
N MET A 290 -1.21 -1.02 -3.46
CA MET A 290 -1.92 -1.30 -4.70
C MET A 290 -0.96 -1.13 -5.89
N THR A 291 -1.45 -0.96 -7.10
CA THR A 291 -0.65 -0.42 -8.20
C THR A 291 -0.60 1.10 -8.00
N GLU A 292 0.54 1.60 -7.57
CA GLU A 292 0.73 2.97 -7.10
C GLU A 292 1.93 3.60 -7.79
N THR A 293 1.99 4.94 -7.81
CA THR A 293 3.17 5.67 -8.26
C THR A 293 4.25 5.70 -7.17
N SER A 294 5.41 6.26 -7.51
CA SER A 294 6.45 6.55 -6.51
C SER A 294 5.96 7.47 -5.36
N CYS A 295 4.86 8.20 -5.54
CA CYS A 295 4.26 9.02 -4.49
C CYS A 295 3.66 8.14 -3.39
N GLY A 296 2.72 7.25 -3.73
CA GLY A 296 2.08 6.35 -2.76
C GLY A 296 3.08 5.38 -2.12
N ILE A 297 4.00 4.83 -2.94
CA ILE A 297 5.07 3.96 -2.43
C ILE A 297 5.99 4.72 -1.46
N SER A 298 6.41 5.96 -1.78
CA SER A 298 7.22 6.76 -0.86
C SER A 298 6.49 7.09 0.44
N ALA A 299 5.17 7.29 0.38
CA ALA A 299 4.35 7.49 1.56
C ALA A 299 4.33 6.24 2.48
N ALA A 300 4.15 5.04 1.92
CA ALA A 300 4.21 3.79 2.68
C ALA A 300 5.60 3.54 3.29
N ILE A 301 6.67 3.84 2.55
CA ILE A 301 8.06 3.70 3.02
C ILE A 301 8.32 4.55 4.29
N GLN A 302 7.62 5.67 4.50
CA GLN A 302 7.80 6.48 5.72
C GLN A 302 7.51 5.69 7.01
N LEU A 303 6.74 4.61 6.94
CA LEU A 303 6.41 3.72 8.05
C LEU A 303 7.19 2.40 8.04
N ALA A 304 8.07 2.17 7.07
CA ALA A 304 8.69 0.86 6.81
C ALA A 304 9.58 0.35 7.96
N SER A 305 10.14 1.24 8.80
CA SER A 305 10.90 0.83 9.99
C SER A 305 10.05 0.13 11.06
N LEU A 306 8.73 0.22 10.95
CA LEU A 306 7.78 -0.45 11.85
C LEU A 306 7.35 -1.83 11.33
N ALA A 307 7.67 -2.20 10.10
CA ALA A 307 7.20 -3.41 9.45
C ALA A 307 8.17 -4.59 9.58
N ASP A 308 7.62 -5.80 9.68
CA ASP A 308 8.36 -7.06 9.59
C ASP A 308 8.58 -7.48 8.14
N PHE A 309 7.61 -7.17 7.26
CA PHE A 309 7.59 -7.52 5.84
C PHE A 309 7.20 -6.32 4.99
N ALA A 310 7.66 -6.30 3.74
CA ALA A 310 7.26 -5.28 2.77
C ALA A 310 6.90 -5.90 1.41
N ASP A 311 5.86 -5.34 0.79
CA ASP A 311 5.36 -5.64 -0.55
C ASP A 311 5.02 -4.29 -1.22
N LEU A 312 6.08 -3.50 -1.49
CA LEU A 312 6.01 -2.10 -1.93
C LEU A 312 6.64 -1.93 -3.32
N ASP A 313 6.20 -2.74 -4.26
CA ASP A 313 6.69 -2.77 -5.65
C ASP A 313 5.72 -2.14 -6.66
N GLY A 314 4.62 -1.53 -6.23
CA GLY A 314 3.56 -1.04 -7.10
C GLY A 314 4.05 -0.14 -8.23
N ASN A 315 5.01 0.75 -7.95
CA ASN A 315 5.62 1.62 -8.95
C ASN A 315 6.63 0.92 -9.86
N GLN A 316 7.12 -0.27 -9.48
CA GLN A 316 8.00 -1.08 -10.34
C GLN A 316 7.21 -1.81 -11.43
N LEU A 317 5.91 -1.96 -11.26
CA LEU A 317 5.02 -2.66 -12.18
C LEU A 317 4.45 -1.77 -13.29
N ILE A 318 4.68 -0.45 -13.25
CA ILE A 318 4.12 0.54 -14.18
C ILE A 318 5.18 1.12 -15.13
N LYS A 319 4.73 1.66 -16.28
CA LYS A 319 5.59 2.25 -17.32
C LYS A 319 5.66 3.77 -17.23
N ASN A 320 4.62 4.40 -16.71
CA ASN A 320 4.36 5.84 -16.84
C ASN A 320 4.20 6.49 -15.46
N ASP A 321 5.15 6.21 -14.55
CA ASP A 321 5.20 6.89 -13.26
C ASP A 321 5.43 8.40 -13.49
N PRO A 322 4.54 9.28 -13.01
CA PRO A 322 4.74 10.72 -13.17
C PRO A 322 5.72 11.33 -12.17
N PHE A 323 6.22 10.54 -11.21
CA PHE A 323 7.19 10.99 -10.21
C PHE A 323 8.55 10.34 -10.44
N ALA A 324 9.64 11.12 -10.40
CA ALA A 324 11.01 10.62 -10.57
C ALA A 324 11.67 10.29 -9.24
N THR A 325 11.13 9.35 -8.50
CA THR A 325 11.69 8.96 -7.21
C THR A 325 12.02 7.48 -7.19
N LYS A 326 13.29 7.16 -6.92
CA LYS A 326 13.73 5.78 -6.77
C LYS A 326 13.32 5.28 -5.37
N THR A 327 12.46 4.27 -5.32
CA THR A 327 11.91 3.71 -4.09
C THR A 327 12.58 2.39 -3.68
N VAL A 328 13.22 1.70 -4.62
CA VAL A 328 13.86 0.39 -4.42
C VAL A 328 15.22 0.36 -5.09
N GLN A 329 16.21 -0.26 -4.44
CA GLN A 329 17.50 -0.60 -5.00
C GLN A 329 17.97 -1.96 -4.44
N GLU A 330 18.28 -2.90 -5.31
CA GLU A 330 18.69 -4.25 -4.93
C GLU A 330 17.73 -4.95 -3.96
N GLY A 331 16.41 -4.74 -4.17
CA GLY A 331 15.35 -5.24 -3.31
C GLY A 331 15.22 -4.53 -1.95
N ARG A 332 16.01 -3.50 -1.69
CA ARG A 332 15.92 -2.68 -0.47
C ARG A 332 15.09 -1.44 -0.71
N LEU A 333 14.25 -1.12 0.23
CA LEU A 333 13.53 0.15 0.24
C LEU A 333 14.50 1.31 0.40
N ILE A 334 14.30 2.37 -0.38
CA ILE A 334 15.07 3.61 -0.32
C ILE A 334 14.22 4.66 0.36
N THR A 335 14.76 5.27 1.41
CA THR A 335 14.17 6.43 2.05
C THR A 335 14.83 7.71 1.54
N SER A 336 14.05 8.77 1.44
CA SER A 336 14.56 10.09 1.13
C SER A 336 14.84 10.88 2.41
N SER A 337 15.97 11.56 2.48
CA SER A 337 16.24 12.57 3.52
C SER A 337 15.66 13.94 3.18
N ARG A 338 15.07 14.09 2.01
CA ARG A 338 14.42 15.35 1.59
C ARG A 338 13.12 15.58 2.37
N PRO A 339 12.73 16.86 2.54
CA PRO A 339 11.47 17.20 3.21
C PRO A 339 10.25 16.54 2.55
N GLY A 340 9.23 16.27 3.36
CA GLY A 340 8.01 15.60 2.95
C GLY A 340 8.26 14.13 2.60
N LEU A 341 7.68 13.69 1.50
CA LEU A 341 7.88 12.34 0.92
C LEU A 341 9.17 12.24 0.11
N GLY A 342 9.80 13.38 -0.22
CA GLY A 342 10.95 13.43 -1.08
C GLY A 342 10.68 13.08 -2.54
N VAL A 343 9.46 13.30 -3.01
CA VAL A 343 9.03 13.04 -4.39
C VAL A 343 9.08 14.29 -5.25
N ASP A 344 9.40 14.11 -6.53
CA ASP A 344 9.34 15.16 -7.54
C ASP A 344 8.40 14.75 -8.66
N LEU A 345 7.45 15.61 -8.97
CA LEU A 345 6.63 15.48 -10.17
C LEU A 345 7.47 15.90 -11.39
N THR A 346 7.68 14.97 -12.32
CA THR A 346 8.55 15.19 -13.50
C THR A 346 7.79 15.35 -14.80
N ASN A 347 6.60 14.76 -14.87
CA ASN A 347 5.75 14.88 -16.04
C ASN A 347 4.84 16.11 -15.88
N THR A 348 4.60 16.81 -16.99
CA THR A 348 3.55 17.81 -17.02
C THR A 348 2.20 17.14 -16.86
N ILE A 349 1.50 17.46 -15.80
CA ILE A 349 0.14 16.98 -15.51
C ILE A 349 -0.76 18.20 -15.41
N ASP A 350 -1.89 18.17 -16.10
CA ASP A 350 -2.89 19.21 -16.02
C ASP A 350 -3.74 19.02 -14.76
N PHE A 351 -3.51 19.85 -13.76
CA PHE A 351 -4.29 19.87 -12.53
C PHE A 351 -5.50 20.77 -12.67
N VAL A 352 -6.64 20.28 -12.19
CA VAL A 352 -7.89 21.02 -12.07
C VAL A 352 -8.04 21.49 -10.63
N GLU A 353 -8.20 22.79 -10.40
CA GLU A 353 -8.47 23.37 -9.06
C GLU A 353 -9.93 23.09 -8.66
N ILE A 354 -10.15 22.81 -7.36
CA ILE A 354 -11.48 22.53 -6.78
C ILE A 354 -11.99 23.79 -6.08
#